data_e0561a09647055a5923e25d783b984e6
#
_entry.id   e0561a09647055a5923e25d783b984e6
#
_cell.length_a   1.000
_cell.length_b   1.000
_cell.length_c   1.000
_cell.angle_alpha   90.00
_cell.angle_beta   90.00
_cell.angle_gamma   90.00
#
_symmetry.space_group_name_H-M   'P 1'
#
loop_
_entity.id
_entity.type
_entity.pdbx_description
1 polymer ?
#
loop_
_entity_poly.entity_id
_entity_poly.type
_entity_poly.pdbx_seq_one_letter_code
_entity_poly.pdbx_strand_id
1 'polypeptide(L)'
;MPSREAYLASGDDADLPVIDAHHHIWDLQANHHPWLSEEPPPPFRYGDSGPLRRNYLPADYRRDAAGQNIVATVYMEAEHDPADPLRETRWVHDIASREGLPQAMAGAVFLDRPDAGAIIRAQQDFPLVRSLRHKPKGVARPEAYDPGHRIPGSMRCPVWRAGYRLLADSRLFFELQTPWWHLPDALELARDFPGSPIVLNHLGLPADRSEAGLAGWRAAMARLSEAPNIRVKLSGICVPGERWTPDLNGWVVLEAVRLFGAGRCLWASNYPVDGLVAGFAEILGAMRAITAGLPRADRLALFHDVAARTYGLAPQRDSAAAPDAVRR
;
A
#
# COMPACT_ATOMS: atom_id res chain seq x y z
N MET A 1 -13.95 22.63 2.64
CA MET A 1 -13.37 21.29 2.83
C MET A 1 -12.49 20.98 1.63
N PRO A 2 -11.40 20.23 1.81
CA PRO A 2 -10.55 19.81 0.68
C PRO A 2 -11.40 19.08 -0.36
N SER A 3 -11.33 19.52 -1.60
CA SER A 3 -12.04 18.87 -2.72
C SER A 3 -11.20 18.91 -3.99
N ARG A 4 -11.54 18.05 -4.93
CA ARG A 4 -10.86 18.02 -6.23
C ARG A 4 -10.98 19.37 -6.96
N GLU A 5 -12.17 19.95 -6.96
CA GLU A 5 -12.49 21.22 -7.62
C GLU A 5 -11.76 22.38 -6.95
N ALA A 6 -11.78 22.45 -5.62
CA ALA A 6 -11.06 23.48 -4.85
C ALA A 6 -9.56 23.43 -5.16
N TYR A 7 -8.94 22.24 -5.09
CA TYR A 7 -7.53 22.08 -5.38
C TYR A 7 -7.16 22.44 -6.84
N LEU A 8 -7.96 22.00 -7.81
CA LEU A 8 -7.68 22.33 -9.22
C LEU A 8 -7.78 23.83 -9.47
N ALA A 9 -8.65 24.54 -8.76
CA ALA A 9 -8.78 25.99 -8.86
C ALA A 9 -7.62 26.72 -8.17
N SER A 10 -7.34 26.42 -6.91
CA SER A 10 -6.34 27.13 -6.10
C SER A 10 -4.91 26.66 -6.35
N GLY A 11 -4.70 25.37 -6.48
CA GLY A 11 -3.39 24.72 -6.44
C GLY A 11 -2.76 24.69 -5.05
N ASP A 12 -3.51 25.11 -4.02
CA ASP A 12 -3.05 25.12 -2.63
C ASP A 12 -3.11 23.72 -2.03
N ASP A 13 -2.04 23.29 -1.37
CA ASP A 13 -1.99 22.01 -0.67
C ASP A 13 -3.00 21.91 0.48
N ALA A 14 -3.51 23.02 0.99
CA ALA A 14 -4.60 23.07 1.94
C ALA A 14 -5.94 22.54 1.36
N ASP A 15 -6.11 22.64 0.04
CA ASP A 15 -7.28 22.13 -0.68
C ASP A 15 -7.08 20.72 -1.24
N LEU A 16 -5.83 20.20 -1.28
CA LEU A 16 -5.51 18.90 -1.86
C LEU A 16 -6.13 17.78 -1.02
N PRO A 17 -7.15 17.06 -1.54
CA PRO A 17 -7.67 15.89 -0.86
C PRO A 17 -6.68 14.73 -0.96
N VAL A 18 -6.48 13.99 0.12
CA VAL A 18 -5.54 12.89 0.20
C VAL A 18 -6.26 11.60 0.57
N ILE A 19 -6.04 10.55 -0.21
CA ILE A 19 -6.40 9.17 0.16
C ILE A 19 -5.13 8.47 0.60
N ASP A 20 -5.09 8.02 1.86
CA ASP A 20 -4.00 7.18 2.34
C ASP A 20 -4.22 5.74 1.87
N ALA A 21 -3.49 5.34 0.84
CA ALA A 21 -3.68 4.06 0.17
C ALA A 21 -2.98 2.88 0.86
N HIS A 22 -2.37 3.07 2.03
CA HIS A 22 -1.70 2.01 2.78
C HIS A 22 -1.40 2.47 4.21
N HIS A 23 -2.22 2.07 5.15
CA HIS A 23 -1.93 2.19 6.57
C HIS A 23 -2.30 0.90 7.30
N HIS A 24 -1.90 0.79 8.55
CA HIS A 24 -2.24 -0.32 9.42
C HIS A 24 -2.90 0.20 10.71
N ILE A 25 -3.70 -0.64 11.32
CA ILE A 25 -4.15 -0.56 12.71
C ILE A 25 -4.07 -1.96 13.30
N TRP A 26 -3.82 -2.10 14.57
CA TRP A 26 -3.81 -3.37 15.27
C TRP A 26 -4.13 -3.20 16.74
N ASP A 27 -4.72 -4.23 17.31
CA ASP A 27 -4.95 -4.39 18.74
C ASP A 27 -4.30 -5.70 19.19
N LEU A 28 -3.15 -5.62 19.83
CA LEU A 28 -2.36 -6.79 20.24
C LEU A 28 -2.99 -7.58 21.39
N GLN A 29 -4.03 -7.04 22.02
CA GLN A 29 -4.82 -7.75 23.03
C GLN A 29 -5.95 -8.59 22.37
N ALA A 30 -6.49 -8.10 21.27
CA ALA A 30 -7.58 -8.76 20.55
C ALA A 30 -7.10 -9.69 19.43
N ASN A 31 -5.94 -9.40 18.83
CA ASN A 31 -5.42 -10.07 17.66
C ASN A 31 -3.95 -10.46 17.82
N HIS A 32 -3.59 -11.64 17.33
CA HIS A 32 -2.22 -12.12 17.35
C HIS A 32 -1.52 -11.76 16.02
N HIS A 33 -0.51 -10.90 16.11
CA HIS A 33 0.40 -10.58 15.00
C HIS A 33 1.79 -11.11 15.38
N PRO A 34 2.25 -12.26 14.84
CA PRO A 34 3.49 -12.91 15.30
C PRO A 34 4.68 -11.96 15.33
N TRP A 35 4.87 -11.15 14.30
CA TRP A 35 6.00 -10.22 14.23
C TRP A 35 5.98 -9.08 15.25
N LEU A 36 4.80 -8.78 15.86
CA LEU A 36 4.63 -7.77 16.91
C LEU A 36 4.54 -8.37 18.32
N SER A 37 4.26 -9.67 18.42
CA SER A 37 3.90 -10.30 19.69
C SER A 37 4.93 -11.32 20.19
N GLU A 38 5.67 -11.97 19.29
CA GLU A 38 6.59 -13.05 19.62
C GLU A 38 7.97 -12.54 20.06
N GLU A 39 8.67 -13.38 20.84
CA GLU A 39 10.03 -13.15 21.33
C GLU A 39 10.96 -14.31 20.92
N PRO A 40 12.17 -14.03 20.43
CA PRO A 40 12.68 -12.70 20.08
C PRO A 40 11.95 -12.13 18.84
N PRO A 41 11.86 -10.79 18.70
CA PRO A 41 11.24 -10.20 17.52
C PRO A 41 12.04 -10.59 16.27
N PRO A 42 11.35 -10.84 15.14
CA PRO A 42 12.05 -11.11 13.90
C PRO A 42 12.82 -9.87 13.42
N PRO A 43 13.91 -10.07 12.63
CA PRO A 43 14.61 -8.95 12.02
C PRO A 43 13.65 -8.07 11.22
N PHE A 44 13.71 -6.75 11.45
CA PHE A 44 12.84 -5.79 10.81
C PHE A 44 13.63 -4.83 9.92
N ARG A 45 13.06 -4.46 8.76
CA ARG A 45 13.80 -3.67 7.74
C ARG A 45 14.22 -2.28 8.20
N TYR A 46 13.57 -1.71 9.21
CA TYR A 46 13.91 -0.41 9.79
C TYR A 46 14.67 -0.50 11.12
N GLY A 47 15.18 -1.68 11.47
CA GLY A 47 15.91 -1.91 12.71
C GLY A 47 15.00 -2.31 13.85
N ASP A 48 15.03 -1.58 14.98
CA ASP A 48 14.23 -1.89 16.15
C ASP A 48 12.73 -1.66 15.90
N SER A 49 11.94 -2.72 15.97
CA SER A 49 10.48 -2.67 15.87
C SER A 49 9.77 -2.48 17.22
N GLY A 50 10.50 -2.39 18.33
CA GLY A 50 9.95 -2.24 19.67
C GLY A 50 8.86 -1.17 19.80
N PRO A 51 9.02 0.05 19.25
CA PRO A 51 8.00 1.08 19.33
C PRO A 51 6.67 0.73 18.65
N LEU A 52 6.63 -0.25 17.73
CA LEU A 52 5.41 -0.75 17.11
C LEU A 52 4.66 -1.79 17.94
N ARG A 53 5.29 -2.36 18.96
CA ARG A 53 4.75 -3.45 19.80
C ARG A 53 3.81 -2.91 20.87
N ARG A 54 2.83 -2.13 20.43
CA ARG A 54 1.74 -1.55 21.23
C ARG A 54 0.50 -1.48 20.37
N ASN A 55 -0.66 -1.31 20.99
CA ASN A 55 -1.88 -1.06 20.23
C ASN A 55 -1.73 0.23 19.39
N TYR A 56 -2.21 0.16 18.15
CA TYR A 56 -2.34 1.31 17.26
C TYR A 56 -3.74 1.26 16.63
N LEU A 57 -4.64 2.08 17.15
CA LEU A 57 -6.07 2.04 16.88
C LEU A 57 -6.51 3.24 16.00
N PRO A 58 -7.75 3.28 15.51
CA PRO A 58 -8.26 4.40 14.70
C PRO A 58 -8.04 5.78 15.33
N ALA A 59 -8.14 5.89 16.65
CA ALA A 59 -7.89 7.15 17.36
C ALA A 59 -6.42 7.59 17.25
N ASP A 60 -5.48 6.65 17.30
CA ASP A 60 -4.04 6.92 17.12
C ASP A 60 -3.78 7.41 15.68
N TYR A 61 -4.33 6.71 14.69
CA TYR A 61 -4.21 7.13 13.30
C TYR A 61 -4.77 8.54 13.05
N ARG A 62 -5.98 8.85 13.56
CA ARG A 62 -6.59 10.18 13.43
C ARG A 62 -5.74 11.27 14.08
N ARG A 63 -5.14 10.98 15.24
CA ARG A 63 -4.24 11.91 15.92
C ARG A 63 -3.01 12.19 15.06
N ASP A 64 -2.38 11.15 14.54
CA ASP A 64 -1.13 11.27 13.77
C ASP A 64 -1.37 11.92 12.40
N ALA A 65 -2.51 11.67 11.77
CA ALA A 65 -2.94 12.27 10.50
C ALA A 65 -3.68 13.63 10.66
N ALA A 66 -3.78 14.17 11.88
CA ALA A 66 -4.55 15.39 12.12
C ALA A 66 -4.06 16.57 11.25
N GLY A 67 -5.02 17.29 10.63
CA GLY A 67 -4.72 18.44 9.78
C GLY A 67 -4.17 18.11 8.39
N GLN A 68 -4.13 16.84 7.97
CA GLN A 68 -3.49 16.43 6.72
C GLN A 68 -4.43 16.24 5.52
N ASN A 69 -5.71 16.62 5.63
CA ASN A 69 -6.71 16.48 4.57
C ASN A 69 -6.94 15.04 4.10
N ILE A 70 -6.82 14.07 5.01
CA ILE A 70 -7.12 12.68 4.69
C ILE A 70 -8.63 12.52 4.55
N VAL A 71 -9.09 12.24 3.32
CA VAL A 71 -10.52 12.12 2.98
C VAL A 71 -11.00 10.67 2.96
N ALA A 72 -10.10 9.72 2.76
CA ALA A 72 -10.36 8.28 2.84
C ALA A 72 -9.07 7.51 3.12
N THR A 73 -9.21 6.27 3.59
CA THR A 73 -8.07 5.41 3.91
C THR A 73 -8.28 3.98 3.42
N VAL A 74 -7.17 3.31 3.10
CA VAL A 74 -7.13 1.90 2.73
C VAL A 74 -6.26 1.15 3.73
N TYR A 75 -6.89 0.25 4.45
CA TYR A 75 -6.19 -0.64 5.37
C TYR A 75 -5.41 -1.72 4.60
N MET A 76 -4.21 -2.00 5.03
CA MET A 76 -3.41 -3.12 4.55
C MET A 76 -3.29 -4.18 5.65
N GLU A 77 -3.55 -5.45 5.32
CA GLU A 77 -3.34 -6.54 6.28
C GLU A 77 -1.97 -6.41 6.98
N ALA A 78 -1.91 -6.74 8.26
CA ALA A 78 -0.74 -6.51 9.10
C ALA A 78 -0.07 -7.82 9.55
N GLU A 79 -0.09 -8.84 8.72
CA GLU A 79 0.53 -10.15 9.00
C GLU A 79 0.00 -10.78 10.31
N HIS A 80 -1.33 -10.83 10.41
CA HIS A 80 -2.03 -11.57 11.45
C HIS A 80 -1.69 -13.07 11.38
N ASP A 81 -1.96 -13.79 12.48
CA ASP A 81 -1.79 -15.24 12.57
C ASP A 81 -2.29 -15.96 11.30
N PRO A 82 -1.40 -16.61 10.53
CA PRO A 82 -1.77 -17.30 9.31
C PRO A 82 -2.71 -18.49 9.54
N ALA A 83 -2.94 -18.93 10.79
CA ALA A 83 -3.89 -19.98 11.11
C ALA A 83 -5.35 -19.54 10.91
N ASP A 84 -5.68 -18.25 11.09
CA ASP A 84 -7.00 -17.68 10.77
C ASP A 84 -6.86 -16.39 9.94
N PRO A 85 -6.63 -16.48 8.63
CA PRO A 85 -6.41 -15.33 7.75
C PRO A 85 -7.65 -14.42 7.58
N LEU A 86 -8.82 -14.86 8.05
CA LEU A 86 -10.05 -14.06 8.00
C LEU A 86 -10.34 -13.31 9.30
N ARG A 87 -9.65 -13.63 10.39
CA ARG A 87 -9.89 -12.98 11.69
C ARG A 87 -9.61 -11.48 11.62
N GLU A 88 -8.48 -11.10 11.06
CA GLU A 88 -8.11 -9.72 10.85
C GLU A 88 -9.14 -8.98 9.98
N THR A 89 -9.59 -9.61 8.88
CA THR A 89 -10.62 -9.04 8.01
C THR A 89 -11.93 -8.78 8.75
N ARG A 90 -12.40 -9.74 9.56
CA ARG A 90 -13.60 -9.56 10.39
C ARG A 90 -13.42 -8.39 11.36
N TRP A 91 -12.29 -8.35 12.07
CA TRP A 91 -12.01 -7.31 13.05
C TRP A 91 -11.95 -5.91 12.40
N VAL A 92 -11.26 -5.77 11.26
CA VAL A 92 -11.17 -4.49 10.53
C VAL A 92 -12.54 -4.07 10.00
N HIS A 93 -13.37 -5.02 9.54
CA HIS A 93 -14.73 -4.74 9.10
C HIS A 93 -15.60 -4.17 10.24
N ASP A 94 -15.50 -4.75 11.44
CA ASP A 94 -16.19 -4.26 12.64
C ASP A 94 -15.68 -2.87 13.05
N ILE A 95 -14.38 -2.62 12.99
CA ILE A 95 -13.79 -1.29 13.22
C ILE A 95 -14.33 -0.29 12.22
N ALA A 96 -14.31 -0.59 10.92
CA ALA A 96 -14.81 0.31 9.89
C ALA A 96 -16.27 0.67 10.08
N SER A 97 -17.09 -0.29 10.50
CA SER A 97 -18.52 -0.06 10.77
C SER A 97 -18.77 0.87 11.95
N ARG A 98 -17.91 0.83 12.98
CA ARG A 98 -18.05 1.66 14.19
C ARG A 98 -17.37 3.01 14.07
N GLU A 99 -16.22 3.03 13.42
CA GLU A 99 -15.31 4.17 13.41
C GLU A 99 -15.33 4.96 12.09
N GLY A 100 -15.95 4.43 11.03
CA GLY A 100 -16.00 5.07 9.73
C GLY A 100 -14.66 5.09 8.98
N LEU A 101 -13.67 4.30 9.41
CA LEU A 101 -12.42 4.03 8.71
C LEU A 101 -11.93 2.60 9.01
N PRO A 102 -11.22 1.96 8.07
CA PRO A 102 -10.90 2.37 6.70
C PRO A 102 -12.13 2.27 5.75
N GLN A 103 -12.05 2.89 4.56
CA GLN A 103 -13.10 2.81 3.53
C GLN A 103 -12.89 1.64 2.56
N ALA A 104 -11.68 1.09 2.52
CA ALA A 104 -11.34 -0.12 1.79
C ALA A 104 -10.22 -0.88 2.51
N MET A 105 -10.02 -2.14 2.17
CA MET A 105 -8.89 -2.91 2.71
C MET A 105 -8.33 -3.91 1.70
N ALA A 106 -7.06 -4.24 1.90
CA ALA A 106 -6.41 -5.43 1.38
C ALA A 106 -6.37 -6.49 2.48
N GLY A 107 -7.03 -7.62 2.25
CA GLY A 107 -7.00 -8.77 3.16
C GLY A 107 -5.79 -9.68 2.91
N ALA A 108 -5.51 -10.58 3.84
CA ALA A 108 -4.46 -11.57 3.70
C ALA A 108 -4.88 -12.75 2.81
N VAL A 109 -3.92 -13.29 2.04
CA VAL A 109 -4.04 -14.55 1.32
C VAL A 109 -2.70 -15.28 1.29
N PHE A 110 -2.72 -16.60 1.30
CA PHE A 110 -1.53 -17.45 1.15
C PHE A 110 -1.71 -18.30 -0.11
N LEU A 111 -1.20 -17.79 -1.25
CA LEU A 111 -1.46 -18.34 -2.58
C LEU A 111 -0.84 -19.73 -2.82
N ASP A 112 0.14 -20.12 -2.01
CA ASP A 112 0.79 -21.43 -2.05
C ASP A 112 0.13 -22.48 -1.13
N ARG A 113 -0.98 -22.14 -0.45
CA ARG A 113 -1.72 -23.05 0.43
C ARG A 113 -2.86 -23.76 -0.33
N PRO A 114 -3.20 -24.99 0.09
CA PRO A 114 -4.31 -25.73 -0.51
C PRO A 114 -5.68 -25.05 -0.36
N ASP A 115 -5.86 -24.24 0.70
CA ASP A 115 -7.09 -23.52 1.01
C ASP A 115 -7.18 -22.12 0.38
N ALA A 116 -6.19 -21.70 -0.43
CA ALA A 116 -6.14 -20.37 -1.05
C ALA A 116 -7.48 -19.98 -1.73
N GLY A 117 -8.08 -20.89 -2.49
CA GLY A 117 -9.36 -20.64 -3.16
C GLY A 117 -10.52 -20.42 -2.19
N ALA A 118 -10.54 -21.13 -1.06
CA ALA A 118 -11.57 -20.93 -0.02
C ALA A 118 -11.39 -19.57 0.67
N ILE A 119 -10.16 -19.19 1.00
CA ILE A 119 -9.83 -17.89 1.57
C ILE A 119 -10.23 -16.76 0.61
N ILE A 120 -9.87 -16.84 -0.68
CA ILE A 120 -10.23 -15.83 -1.69
C ILE A 120 -11.76 -15.66 -1.77
N ARG A 121 -12.53 -16.75 -1.81
CA ARG A 121 -13.99 -16.67 -1.81
C ARG A 121 -14.53 -16.00 -0.56
N ALA A 122 -14.07 -16.41 0.62
CA ALA A 122 -14.52 -15.84 1.88
C ALA A 122 -14.16 -14.37 2.03
N GLN A 123 -12.99 -13.92 1.53
CA GLN A 123 -12.62 -12.51 1.50
C GLN A 123 -13.56 -11.68 0.63
N GLN A 124 -14.14 -12.25 -0.42
CA GLN A 124 -15.11 -11.57 -1.28
C GLN A 124 -16.45 -11.27 -0.58
N ASP A 125 -16.79 -11.98 0.50
CA ASP A 125 -18.03 -11.75 1.26
C ASP A 125 -17.98 -10.45 2.07
N PHE A 126 -16.78 -9.86 2.25
CA PHE A 126 -16.61 -8.58 2.94
C PHE A 126 -16.60 -7.41 1.93
N PRO A 127 -17.61 -6.50 1.96
CA PRO A 127 -17.67 -5.37 1.02
C PRO A 127 -16.47 -4.42 1.11
N LEU A 128 -15.78 -4.40 2.25
CA LEU A 128 -14.60 -3.56 2.47
C LEU A 128 -13.38 -4.05 1.70
N VAL A 129 -13.27 -5.38 1.45
CA VAL A 129 -12.13 -5.99 0.77
C VAL A 129 -12.16 -5.67 -0.72
N ARG A 130 -11.09 -5.05 -1.21
CA ARG A 130 -10.89 -4.72 -2.62
C ARG A 130 -9.73 -5.49 -3.24
N SER A 131 -8.76 -5.87 -2.43
CA SER A 131 -7.55 -6.55 -2.86
C SER A 131 -7.09 -7.57 -1.83
N LEU A 132 -6.17 -8.43 -2.23
CA LEU A 132 -5.51 -9.36 -1.32
C LEU A 132 -4.00 -9.20 -1.42
N ARG A 133 -3.33 -9.24 -0.27
CA ARG A 133 -1.88 -9.16 -0.18
C ARG A 133 -1.26 -10.52 0.12
N HIS A 134 -0.17 -10.80 -0.58
CA HIS A 134 0.79 -11.85 -0.25
C HIS A 134 2.20 -11.35 -0.49
N LYS A 135 3.12 -11.70 0.39
CA LYS A 135 4.57 -11.48 0.23
C LYS A 135 5.19 -12.76 -0.30
N PRO A 136 5.40 -12.90 -1.62
CA PRO A 136 5.99 -14.13 -2.16
C PRO A 136 7.40 -14.32 -1.66
N LYS A 137 7.79 -15.57 -1.45
CA LYS A 137 9.16 -15.92 -1.06
C LYS A 137 10.16 -15.61 -2.17
N GLY A 138 11.37 -15.27 -1.79
CA GLY A 138 12.43 -14.92 -2.72
C GLY A 138 13.79 -14.95 -2.05
N VAL A 139 14.83 -14.57 -2.80
CA VAL A 139 16.20 -14.45 -2.27
C VAL A 139 16.38 -13.11 -1.57
N ALA A 140 17.27 -13.08 -0.58
CA ALA A 140 17.47 -11.92 0.28
C ALA A 140 18.27 -10.79 -0.38
N ARG A 141 19.02 -11.06 -1.46
CA ARG A 141 19.94 -10.12 -2.10
C ARG A 141 19.92 -10.26 -3.62
N PRO A 142 20.14 -9.17 -4.37
CA PRO A 142 20.08 -9.18 -5.83
C PRO A 142 21.10 -10.12 -6.48
N GLU A 143 22.30 -10.30 -5.88
CA GLU A 143 23.36 -11.18 -6.42
C GLU A 143 22.96 -12.66 -6.37
N ALA A 144 22.01 -13.02 -5.51
CA ALA A 144 21.50 -14.39 -5.39
C ALA A 144 20.30 -14.65 -6.32
N TYR A 145 19.82 -13.64 -7.06
CA TYR A 145 18.69 -13.79 -7.95
C TYR A 145 19.08 -14.62 -9.19
N ASP A 146 18.35 -15.70 -9.41
CA ASP A 146 18.42 -16.53 -10.60
C ASP A 146 17.07 -16.51 -11.32
N PRO A 147 16.98 -16.06 -12.59
CA PRO A 147 15.72 -16.06 -13.34
C PRO A 147 15.15 -17.48 -13.56
N GLY A 148 15.96 -18.52 -13.38
CA GLY A 148 15.54 -19.93 -13.47
C GLY A 148 14.99 -20.51 -12.16
N HIS A 149 15.02 -19.76 -11.03
CA HIS A 149 14.65 -20.31 -9.73
C HIS A 149 13.21 -20.86 -9.66
N ARG A 150 13.00 -21.81 -8.77
CA ARG A 150 11.67 -22.40 -8.47
C ARG A 150 11.46 -22.50 -6.96
N ILE A 151 11.82 -21.43 -6.23
CA ILE A 151 11.69 -21.38 -4.77
C ILE A 151 10.22 -21.63 -4.41
N PRO A 152 9.90 -22.61 -3.55
CA PRO A 152 8.53 -22.82 -3.07
C PRO A 152 7.95 -21.54 -2.44
N GLY A 153 6.73 -21.17 -2.82
CA GLY A 153 6.07 -19.94 -2.38
C GLY A 153 6.50 -18.66 -3.11
N SER A 154 7.38 -18.76 -4.12
CA SER A 154 7.75 -17.62 -4.98
C SER A 154 6.74 -17.40 -6.11
N MET A 155 6.80 -16.23 -6.77
CA MET A 155 6.00 -15.92 -7.96
C MET A 155 6.26 -16.87 -9.15
N ARG A 156 7.35 -17.62 -9.13
CA ARG A 156 7.68 -18.66 -10.14
C ARG A 156 7.26 -20.07 -9.72
N CYS A 157 6.83 -20.25 -8.46
CA CYS A 157 6.38 -21.55 -7.98
C CYS A 157 5.05 -21.94 -8.63
N PRO A 158 4.93 -23.12 -9.27
CA PRO A 158 3.67 -23.54 -9.91
C PRO A 158 2.47 -23.57 -8.97
N VAL A 159 2.67 -24.00 -7.72
CA VAL A 159 1.59 -24.02 -6.70
C VAL A 159 1.12 -22.60 -6.37
N TRP A 160 2.07 -21.67 -6.17
CA TRP A 160 1.75 -20.27 -5.92
C TRP A 160 1.00 -19.64 -7.12
N ARG A 161 1.45 -19.93 -8.35
CA ARG A 161 0.80 -19.43 -9.57
C ARG A 161 -0.59 -20.02 -9.78
N ALA A 162 -0.82 -21.25 -9.36
CA ALA A 162 -2.17 -21.85 -9.37
C ALA A 162 -3.11 -21.09 -8.42
N GLY A 163 -2.66 -20.76 -7.21
CA GLY A 163 -3.40 -19.91 -6.29
C GLY A 163 -3.60 -18.48 -6.83
N TYR A 164 -2.59 -17.90 -7.48
CA TYR A 164 -2.72 -16.58 -8.10
C TYR A 164 -3.78 -16.56 -9.22
N ARG A 165 -3.89 -17.63 -10.01
CA ARG A 165 -4.95 -17.76 -11.02
C ARG A 165 -6.34 -17.65 -10.40
N LEU A 166 -6.58 -18.29 -9.24
CA LEU A 166 -7.85 -18.19 -8.52
C LEU A 166 -8.15 -16.75 -8.08
N LEU A 167 -7.12 -16.00 -7.69
CA LEU A 167 -7.25 -14.58 -7.38
C LEU A 167 -7.53 -13.76 -8.66
N ALA A 168 -6.80 -14.00 -9.74
CA ALA A 168 -6.97 -13.30 -11.01
C ALA A 168 -8.36 -13.52 -11.64
N ASP A 169 -8.98 -14.66 -11.38
CA ASP A 169 -10.34 -15.01 -11.81
C ASP A 169 -11.42 -14.41 -10.87
N SER A 170 -11.02 -13.80 -9.75
CA SER A 170 -11.92 -13.17 -8.79
C SER A 170 -12.15 -11.68 -9.10
N ARG A 171 -13.03 -11.02 -8.34
CA ARG A 171 -13.21 -9.56 -8.42
C ARG A 171 -12.15 -8.74 -7.67
N LEU A 172 -11.25 -9.41 -6.94
CA LEU A 172 -10.21 -8.78 -6.13
C LEU A 172 -8.93 -8.66 -6.93
N PHE A 173 -8.14 -7.63 -6.66
CA PHE A 173 -6.83 -7.47 -7.27
C PHE A 173 -5.69 -7.79 -6.28
N PHE A 174 -4.46 -7.81 -6.79
CA PHE A 174 -3.30 -8.25 -6.02
C PHE A 174 -2.46 -7.08 -5.51
N GLU A 175 -2.11 -7.13 -4.22
CA GLU A 175 -1.13 -6.26 -3.57
C GLU A 175 0.18 -7.02 -3.41
N LEU A 176 1.19 -6.58 -4.13
CA LEU A 176 2.50 -7.22 -4.16
C LEU A 176 3.51 -6.46 -3.33
N GLN A 177 4.07 -7.09 -2.31
CA GLN A 177 5.27 -6.59 -1.65
C GLN A 177 6.43 -7.53 -1.95
N THR A 178 7.42 -7.03 -2.70
CA THR A 178 8.64 -7.78 -3.08
C THR A 178 9.77 -6.79 -3.31
N PRO A 179 11.03 -7.16 -3.06
CA PRO A 179 12.17 -6.31 -3.39
C PRO A 179 12.40 -6.26 -4.92
N TRP A 180 13.02 -5.18 -5.37
CA TRP A 180 13.16 -4.83 -6.77
C TRP A 180 13.84 -5.91 -7.65
N TRP A 181 14.71 -6.73 -7.09
CA TRP A 181 15.37 -7.81 -7.85
C TRP A 181 14.44 -8.97 -8.20
N HIS A 182 13.24 -9.03 -7.62
CA HIS A 182 12.17 -9.95 -8.02
C HIS A 182 11.13 -9.31 -8.96
N LEU A 183 11.30 -8.06 -9.38
CA LEU A 183 10.37 -7.43 -10.34
C LEU A 183 10.36 -8.09 -11.73
N PRO A 184 11.43 -8.77 -12.21
CA PRO A 184 11.30 -9.60 -13.40
C PRO A 184 10.25 -10.70 -13.28
N ASP A 185 10.09 -11.32 -12.09
CA ASP A 185 9.06 -12.32 -11.83
C ASP A 185 7.66 -11.69 -11.81
N ALA A 186 7.55 -10.47 -11.25
CA ALA A 186 6.31 -9.69 -11.24
C ALA A 186 5.89 -9.26 -12.66
N LEU A 187 6.84 -8.90 -13.52
CA LEU A 187 6.58 -8.56 -14.92
C LEU A 187 6.03 -9.78 -15.70
N GLU A 188 6.64 -10.95 -15.50
CA GLU A 188 6.15 -12.20 -16.08
C GLU A 188 4.74 -12.52 -15.61
N LEU A 189 4.49 -12.39 -14.29
CA LEU A 189 3.16 -12.57 -13.72
C LEU A 189 2.13 -11.60 -14.32
N ALA A 190 2.48 -10.30 -14.44
CA ALA A 190 1.60 -9.28 -15.01
C ALA A 190 1.26 -9.55 -16.49
N ARG A 191 2.22 -10.07 -17.27
CA ARG A 191 2.03 -10.45 -18.68
C ARG A 191 1.16 -11.70 -18.84
N ASP A 192 1.31 -12.67 -17.94
CA ASP A 192 0.51 -13.91 -17.99
C ASP A 192 -0.94 -13.68 -17.52
N PHE A 193 -1.19 -12.63 -16.73
CA PHE A 193 -2.51 -12.26 -16.22
C PHE A 193 -2.85 -10.79 -16.51
N PRO A 194 -2.96 -10.39 -17.78
CA PRO A 194 -3.09 -8.97 -18.16
C PRO A 194 -4.40 -8.33 -17.68
N GLY A 195 -5.45 -9.11 -17.43
CA GLY A 195 -6.72 -8.66 -16.86
C GLY A 195 -6.72 -8.47 -15.34
N SER A 196 -5.67 -8.94 -14.64
CA SER A 196 -5.57 -8.83 -13.18
C SER A 196 -4.68 -7.65 -12.79
N PRO A 197 -5.20 -6.58 -12.15
CA PRO A 197 -4.36 -5.50 -11.67
C PRO A 197 -3.42 -5.95 -10.55
N ILE A 198 -2.20 -5.43 -10.57
CA ILE A 198 -1.20 -5.63 -9.50
C ILE A 198 -0.80 -4.26 -8.98
N VAL A 199 -0.85 -4.07 -7.65
CA VAL A 199 -0.36 -2.87 -6.99
C VAL A 199 0.95 -3.20 -6.26
N LEU A 200 2.06 -2.70 -6.79
CA LEU A 200 3.38 -2.86 -6.17
C LEU A 200 3.48 -1.97 -4.94
N ASN A 201 3.70 -2.56 -3.77
CA ASN A 201 3.90 -1.84 -2.54
C ASN A 201 5.32 -1.27 -2.44
N HIS A 202 5.44 -0.08 -1.87
CA HIS A 202 6.72 0.50 -1.41
C HIS A 202 7.81 0.57 -2.49
N LEU A 203 7.41 0.89 -3.74
CA LEU A 203 8.35 1.07 -4.85
C LEU A 203 9.30 -0.13 -5.10
N GLY A 204 8.90 -1.35 -4.69
CA GLY A 204 9.78 -2.51 -4.77
C GLY A 204 10.98 -2.44 -3.83
N LEU A 205 10.83 -1.73 -2.69
CA LEU A 205 11.79 -1.68 -1.58
C LEU A 205 13.19 -1.18 -1.99
N PRO A 206 13.37 0.05 -2.46
CA PRO A 206 14.68 0.62 -2.83
C PRO A 206 15.49 1.01 -1.58
N ALA A 207 15.84 0.07 -0.70
CA ALA A 207 16.54 0.33 0.55
C ALA A 207 18.02 0.68 0.36
N ASP A 208 18.69 0.02 -0.60
CA ASP A 208 20.05 0.35 -0.99
C ASP A 208 20.06 1.63 -1.84
N ARG A 209 20.61 2.71 -1.26
CA ARG A 209 20.74 4.04 -1.88
C ARG A 209 22.10 4.26 -2.55
N SER A 210 22.96 3.24 -2.65
CA SER A 210 24.18 3.31 -3.45
C SER A 210 23.85 3.53 -4.93
N GLU A 211 24.79 4.05 -5.68
CA GLU A 211 24.64 4.22 -7.13
C GLU A 211 24.27 2.91 -7.83
N ALA A 212 24.94 1.82 -7.47
CA ALA A 212 24.65 0.49 -8.03
C ALA A 212 23.24 -0.03 -7.63
N GLY A 213 22.84 0.14 -6.37
CA GLY A 213 21.51 -0.24 -5.88
C GLY A 213 20.40 0.53 -6.59
N LEU A 214 20.56 1.84 -6.71
CA LEU A 214 19.60 2.69 -7.42
C LEU A 214 19.57 2.43 -8.93
N ALA A 215 20.70 2.15 -9.56
CA ALA A 215 20.73 1.76 -10.98
C ALA A 215 20.01 0.45 -11.24
N GLY A 216 20.23 -0.57 -10.40
CA GLY A 216 19.53 -1.86 -10.46
C GLY A 216 18.02 -1.71 -10.25
N TRP A 217 17.61 -0.98 -9.21
CA TRP A 217 16.22 -0.66 -8.94
C TRP A 217 15.56 0.05 -10.13
N ARG A 218 16.19 1.09 -10.66
CA ARG A 218 15.68 1.84 -11.82
C ARG A 218 15.48 0.96 -13.05
N ALA A 219 16.46 0.10 -13.36
CA ALA A 219 16.36 -0.82 -14.49
C ALA A 219 15.20 -1.80 -14.34
N ALA A 220 15.00 -2.36 -13.12
CA ALA A 220 13.90 -3.26 -12.83
C ALA A 220 12.53 -2.56 -12.91
N MET A 221 12.39 -1.35 -12.34
CA MET A 221 11.18 -0.54 -12.40
C MET A 221 10.84 -0.11 -13.84
N ALA A 222 11.83 0.27 -14.64
CA ALA A 222 11.63 0.63 -16.04
C ALA A 222 11.02 -0.54 -16.84
N ARG A 223 11.53 -1.74 -16.65
CA ARG A 223 10.96 -2.93 -17.29
C ARG A 223 9.56 -3.25 -16.78
N LEU A 224 9.34 -3.15 -15.46
CA LEU A 224 8.02 -3.41 -14.89
C LEU A 224 6.97 -2.41 -15.40
N SER A 225 7.36 -1.16 -15.68
CA SER A 225 6.46 -0.12 -16.18
C SER A 225 5.87 -0.40 -17.56
N GLU A 226 6.47 -1.36 -18.34
CA GLU A 226 5.93 -1.84 -19.61
C GLU A 226 4.58 -2.56 -19.45
N ALA A 227 4.28 -3.12 -18.27
CA ALA A 227 3.02 -3.78 -17.99
C ALA A 227 1.95 -2.77 -17.59
N PRO A 228 0.86 -2.60 -18.38
CA PRO A 228 -0.15 -1.57 -18.14
C PRO A 228 -1.03 -1.85 -16.92
N ASN A 229 -1.11 -3.10 -16.48
CA ASN A 229 -1.88 -3.54 -15.30
C ASN A 229 -1.12 -3.38 -13.97
N ILE A 230 0.09 -2.77 -13.97
CA ILE A 230 0.84 -2.45 -12.76
C ILE A 230 0.55 -1.02 -12.30
N ARG A 231 0.28 -0.87 -11.00
CA ARG A 231 0.29 0.41 -10.26
C ARG A 231 1.32 0.34 -9.15
N VAL A 232 1.76 1.50 -8.65
CA VAL A 232 2.88 1.58 -7.69
C VAL A 232 2.52 2.49 -6.52
N LYS A 233 2.70 2.01 -5.28
CA LYS A 233 2.57 2.82 -4.06
C LYS A 233 3.86 3.57 -3.76
N LEU A 234 3.73 4.88 -3.66
CA LEU A 234 4.78 5.80 -3.22
C LEU A 234 4.78 5.84 -1.69
N SER A 235 5.34 4.84 -1.04
CA SER A 235 5.34 4.66 0.42
C SER A 235 6.44 3.71 0.87
N GLY A 236 6.66 3.59 2.17
CA GLY A 236 7.54 2.56 2.75
C GLY A 236 8.99 2.64 2.29
N ILE A 237 9.48 3.84 2.04
CA ILE A 237 10.82 4.12 1.48
C ILE A 237 11.79 4.72 2.51
N CYS A 238 11.48 4.58 3.79
CA CYS A 238 12.39 4.96 4.87
C CYS A 238 13.72 4.20 4.75
N VAL A 239 14.80 4.86 5.10
CA VAL A 239 16.14 4.30 5.15
C VAL A 239 16.55 4.21 6.63
N PRO A 240 16.95 3.04 7.14
CA PRO A 240 17.35 2.88 8.53
C PRO A 240 18.46 3.85 8.93
N GLY A 241 18.28 4.54 10.06
CA GLY A 241 19.25 5.48 10.58
C GLY A 241 19.28 6.85 9.90
N GLU A 242 18.51 7.05 8.83
CA GLU A 242 18.44 8.32 8.10
C GLU A 242 17.12 9.05 8.37
N ARG A 243 17.16 10.39 8.36
CA ARG A 243 15.93 11.18 8.42
C ARG A 243 15.17 11.09 7.09
N TRP A 244 13.87 11.11 7.16
CA TRP A 244 13.02 11.19 5.97
C TRP A 244 13.07 12.63 5.40
N THR A 245 13.76 12.81 4.28
CA THR A 245 13.92 14.14 3.64
C THR A 245 13.60 14.08 2.14
N PRO A 246 13.19 15.21 1.54
CA PRO A 246 13.04 15.32 0.09
C PRO A 246 14.32 14.97 -0.68
N ASP A 247 15.48 15.36 -0.16
CA ASP A 247 16.77 15.08 -0.81
C ASP A 247 17.08 13.59 -0.87
N LEU A 248 16.81 12.85 0.21
CA LEU A 248 17.04 11.41 0.27
C LEU A 248 16.07 10.61 -0.62
N ASN A 249 14.80 11.01 -0.66
CA ASN A 249 13.72 10.21 -1.26
C ASN A 249 13.17 10.79 -2.58
N GLY A 250 13.44 12.06 -2.88
CA GLY A 250 12.83 12.76 -4.01
C GLY A 250 13.14 12.14 -5.36
N TRP A 251 14.40 11.75 -5.57
CA TRP A 251 14.78 11.11 -6.82
C TRP A 251 14.03 9.79 -7.06
N VAL A 252 13.91 8.95 -6.04
CA VAL A 252 13.21 7.65 -6.14
C VAL A 252 11.72 7.84 -6.46
N VAL A 253 11.08 8.80 -5.81
CA VAL A 253 9.66 9.13 -6.04
C VAL A 253 9.45 9.66 -7.45
N LEU A 254 10.22 10.68 -7.85
CA LEU A 254 10.06 11.32 -9.16
C LEU A 254 10.43 10.38 -10.32
N GLU A 255 11.43 9.52 -10.13
CA GLU A 255 11.78 8.50 -11.13
C GLU A 255 10.66 7.47 -11.31
N ALA A 256 10.02 7.03 -10.23
CA ALA A 256 8.85 6.15 -10.34
C ALA A 256 7.68 6.84 -11.08
N VAL A 257 7.41 8.10 -10.76
CA VAL A 257 6.38 8.88 -11.47
C VAL A 257 6.74 9.06 -12.96
N ARG A 258 8.01 9.30 -13.28
CA ARG A 258 8.48 9.38 -14.66
C ARG A 258 8.29 8.08 -15.44
N LEU A 259 8.55 6.93 -14.81
CA LEU A 259 8.47 5.61 -15.43
C LEU A 259 7.03 5.12 -15.62
N PHE A 260 6.19 5.28 -14.62
CA PHE A 260 4.81 4.75 -14.63
C PHE A 260 3.77 5.79 -15.06
N GLY A 261 4.11 7.08 -15.02
CA GLY A 261 3.16 8.18 -15.12
C GLY A 261 2.34 8.38 -13.83
N ALA A 262 1.93 9.60 -13.55
CA ALA A 262 1.14 9.94 -12.37
C ALA A 262 -0.16 9.13 -12.27
N GLY A 263 -0.75 8.74 -13.40
CA GLY A 263 -2.00 7.96 -13.46
C GLY A 263 -1.88 6.50 -12.99
N ARG A 264 -0.65 6.00 -12.71
CA ARG A 264 -0.39 4.66 -12.17
C ARG A 264 0.37 4.67 -10.84
N CYS A 265 0.65 5.84 -10.27
CA CYS A 265 1.28 6.00 -8.97
C CYS A 265 0.25 6.50 -7.94
N LEU A 266 0.34 6.01 -6.70
CA LEU A 266 -0.55 6.43 -5.62
C LEU A 266 0.23 6.58 -4.32
N TRP A 267 0.01 7.71 -3.63
CA TRP A 267 0.62 7.97 -2.34
C TRP A 267 0.01 7.08 -1.24
N ALA A 268 0.83 6.75 -0.24
CA ALA A 268 0.40 6.08 0.97
C ALA A 268 1.38 6.37 2.12
N SER A 269 0.88 6.34 3.35
CA SER A 269 1.68 6.66 4.53
C SER A 269 2.56 5.50 5.02
N ASN A 270 2.10 4.27 4.87
CA ASN A 270 2.63 3.10 5.56
C ASN A 270 2.66 3.25 7.10
N TYR A 271 1.75 4.05 7.66
CA TYR A 271 1.70 4.33 9.09
C TYR A 271 1.01 3.19 9.84
N PRO A 272 1.41 2.83 11.07
CA PRO A 272 2.46 3.45 11.87
C PRO A 272 3.89 2.96 11.59
N VAL A 273 4.10 2.08 10.61
CA VAL A 273 5.41 1.46 10.35
C VAL A 273 6.48 2.51 9.99
N ASP A 274 6.16 3.44 9.08
CA ASP A 274 7.08 4.53 8.72
C ASP A 274 7.23 5.57 9.85
N GLY A 275 6.35 5.54 10.84
CA GLY A 275 6.44 6.30 12.09
C GLY A 275 7.65 5.98 12.95
N LEU A 276 8.34 4.85 12.69
CA LEU A 276 9.65 4.56 13.28
C LEU A 276 10.74 5.54 12.84
N VAL A 277 10.55 6.22 11.72
CA VAL A 277 11.56 7.09 11.11
C VAL A 277 11.12 8.55 11.10
N ALA A 278 9.84 8.84 10.81
CA ALA A 278 9.35 10.21 10.72
C ALA A 278 7.86 10.33 11.05
N GLY A 279 7.44 11.51 11.49
CA GLY A 279 6.02 11.80 11.76
C GLY A 279 5.17 11.80 10.49
N PHE A 280 3.87 11.52 10.64
CA PHE A 280 2.92 11.48 9.51
C PHE A 280 2.94 12.79 8.69
N ALA A 281 2.85 13.93 9.39
CA ALA A 281 2.87 15.24 8.76
C ALA A 281 4.20 15.54 8.05
N GLU A 282 5.33 15.04 8.59
CA GLU A 282 6.66 15.19 7.99
C GLU A 282 6.73 14.40 6.68
N ILE A 283 6.30 13.15 6.67
CA ILE A 283 6.30 12.29 5.48
C ILE A 283 5.41 12.88 4.38
N LEU A 284 4.18 13.25 4.71
CA LEU A 284 3.25 13.81 3.72
C LEU A 284 3.70 15.20 3.24
N GLY A 285 4.18 16.04 4.13
CA GLY A 285 4.73 17.37 3.77
C GLY A 285 5.91 17.26 2.84
N ALA A 286 6.84 16.34 3.10
CA ALA A 286 7.96 16.06 2.22
C ALA A 286 7.53 15.51 0.85
N MET A 287 6.54 14.61 0.81
CA MET A 287 5.97 14.14 -0.47
C MET A 287 5.31 15.26 -1.28
N ARG A 288 4.61 16.19 -0.62
CA ARG A 288 4.07 17.40 -1.26
C ARG A 288 5.19 18.28 -1.84
N ALA A 289 6.27 18.48 -1.08
CA ALA A 289 7.44 19.23 -1.54
C ALA A 289 8.15 18.57 -2.74
N ILE A 290 8.38 17.26 -2.71
CA ILE A 290 8.95 16.47 -3.82
C ILE A 290 8.13 16.65 -5.10
N THR A 291 6.82 16.64 -4.98
CA THR A 291 5.90 16.69 -6.13
C THR A 291 5.46 18.10 -6.52
N ALA A 292 5.95 19.15 -5.84
CA ALA A 292 5.50 20.53 -6.05
C ALA A 292 5.67 21.04 -7.49
N GLY A 293 6.70 20.55 -8.21
CA GLY A 293 6.94 20.90 -9.61
C GLY A 293 6.08 20.15 -10.63
N LEU A 294 5.25 19.19 -10.20
CA LEU A 294 4.36 18.46 -11.11
C LEU A 294 3.08 19.28 -11.40
N PRO A 295 2.46 19.06 -12.57
CA PRO A 295 1.13 19.62 -12.87
C PRO A 295 0.09 19.30 -11.77
N ARG A 296 -0.82 20.23 -11.49
CA ARG A 296 -1.88 20.03 -10.47
C ARG A 296 -2.68 18.74 -10.68
N ALA A 297 -3.01 18.42 -11.93
CA ALA A 297 -3.74 17.20 -12.27
C ALA A 297 -2.93 15.93 -11.90
N ASP A 298 -1.61 15.95 -12.09
CA ASP A 298 -0.74 14.83 -11.74
C ASP A 298 -0.63 14.68 -10.22
N ARG A 299 -0.48 15.79 -9.48
CA ARG A 299 -0.50 15.76 -8.01
C ARG A 299 -1.82 15.23 -7.47
N LEU A 300 -2.96 15.69 -8.02
CA LEU A 300 -4.26 15.17 -7.67
C LEU A 300 -4.39 13.67 -7.98
N ALA A 301 -3.83 13.22 -9.10
CA ALA A 301 -3.78 11.79 -9.43
C ALA A 301 -3.00 10.99 -8.38
N LEU A 302 -1.81 11.47 -7.99
CA LEU A 302 -0.93 10.81 -7.01
C LEU A 302 -1.56 10.69 -5.61
N PHE A 303 -2.16 11.79 -5.13
CA PHE A 303 -2.63 11.87 -3.74
C PHE A 303 -4.09 11.41 -3.57
N HIS A 304 -4.86 11.34 -4.65
CA HIS A 304 -6.29 11.03 -4.56
C HIS A 304 -6.79 10.10 -5.68
N ASP A 305 -6.78 10.53 -6.95
CA ASP A 305 -7.61 9.93 -7.99
C ASP A 305 -7.22 8.49 -8.32
N VAL A 306 -5.92 8.15 -8.31
CA VAL A 306 -5.46 6.78 -8.59
C VAL A 306 -5.92 5.84 -7.47
N ALA A 307 -5.80 6.24 -6.22
CA ALA A 307 -6.30 5.45 -5.09
C ALA A 307 -7.83 5.29 -5.16
N ALA A 308 -8.57 6.38 -5.41
CA ALA A 308 -10.02 6.35 -5.54
C ALA A 308 -10.48 5.33 -6.60
N ARG A 309 -9.90 5.39 -7.81
CA ARG A 309 -10.23 4.44 -8.89
C ARG A 309 -9.80 3.01 -8.58
N THR A 310 -8.61 2.84 -7.99
CA THR A 310 -8.03 1.50 -7.73
C THR A 310 -8.86 0.74 -6.71
N TYR A 311 -9.29 1.41 -5.64
CA TYR A 311 -10.05 0.78 -4.55
C TYR A 311 -11.56 0.97 -4.65
N GLY A 312 -12.05 1.60 -5.73
CA GLY A 312 -13.49 1.84 -5.94
C GLY A 312 -14.08 2.72 -4.83
N LEU A 313 -13.33 3.72 -4.37
CA LEU A 313 -13.79 4.69 -3.40
C LEU A 313 -14.64 5.72 -4.13
N ALA A 314 -15.90 5.86 -3.74
CA ALA A 314 -16.78 6.88 -4.31
C ALA A 314 -16.21 8.28 -4.03
N PRO A 315 -16.30 9.24 -4.96
CA PRO A 315 -16.05 10.63 -4.63
C PRO A 315 -16.97 11.00 -3.46
N GLN A 316 -16.43 11.65 -2.43
CA GLN A 316 -17.27 12.23 -1.38
C GLN A 316 -18.33 13.10 -2.08
N ARG A 317 -19.60 12.72 -1.98
CA ARG A 317 -20.68 13.63 -2.33
C ARG A 317 -20.60 14.74 -1.29
N ASP A 318 -20.47 15.98 -1.76
CA ASP A 318 -20.66 17.12 -0.88
C ASP A 318 -21.97 16.87 -0.14
N SER A 319 -21.92 16.86 1.20
CA SER A 319 -23.13 16.83 2.00
C SER A 319 -23.83 18.17 1.72
N ALA A 320 -24.67 18.18 0.69
CA ALA A 320 -25.59 19.27 0.46
C ALA A 320 -26.32 19.48 1.79
N ALA A 321 -26.23 20.68 2.31
CA ALA A 321 -26.93 21.11 3.49
C ALA A 321 -28.36 20.55 3.49
N ALA A 322 -28.73 19.89 4.59
CA ALA A 322 -30.08 19.44 4.78
C ALA A 322 -31.00 20.65 4.54
N PRO A 323 -32.04 20.53 3.70
CA PRO A 323 -32.98 21.64 3.53
C PRO A 323 -33.61 21.92 4.90
N ASP A 324 -33.51 23.18 5.34
CA ASP A 324 -34.20 23.69 6.51
C ASP A 324 -35.66 23.20 6.51
N ALA A 325 -36.00 22.41 7.51
CA ALA A 325 -37.38 22.05 7.78
C ALA A 325 -38.13 23.33 8.11
N VAL A 326 -38.80 23.85 7.12
CA VAL A 326 -39.78 24.94 7.29
C VAL A 326 -40.84 24.47 8.28
N ARG A 327 -40.81 25.03 9.48
CA ARG A 327 -41.90 24.93 10.45
C ARG A 327 -43.17 25.54 9.82
N ARG A 328 -44.22 24.75 9.78
CA ARG A 328 -45.59 25.19 9.83
C ARG A 328 -46.34 24.47 10.96
#